data_5b34793d05260e54baf5e5955423858b
#
_entry.id   5b34793d05260e54baf5e5955423858b
#
_cell.length_a   1.000
_cell.length_b   1.000
_cell.length_c   1.000
_cell.angle_alpha   90.00
_cell.angle_beta   90.00
_cell.angle_gamma   90.00
#
_symmetry.space_group_name_H-M   'P 1'
#
loop_
_entity.id
_entity.type
_entity.pdbx_description
1 polymer ?
#
loop_
_entity_poly.entity_id
_entity_poly.type
_entity_poly.pdbx_seq_one_letter_code
_entity_poly.pdbx_strand_id
1 'polypeptide(L)'
;VMKPGAILASNTSTLDVNAIAHFTQRPQDVVGLHFFSPANVMKLLEVVRGADTAKDVMATVMSVAKKIKKTAVVSGVCDGFIGNRMIEQYSRQAGFLIEEGCTPQQVDKAREKFGFAMGPFRMGDLAGNDIGWAIRKRRYLEKPDMKYSKTADLLCEMGRFGQKAGKGWYDYLPGKRDAIACKEVEDMVIAHRQTLGISARK
;
A
#
# COMPACT_ATOMS: atom_id res chain seq x y z
N VAL A 1 17.96 -4.42 27.11
CA VAL A 1 16.66 -3.80 27.40
C VAL A 1 15.52 -4.83 27.29
N MET A 2 15.62 -5.83 26.43
CA MET A 2 14.62 -6.92 26.29
C MET A 2 14.94 -8.09 27.20
N LYS A 3 13.89 -8.75 27.72
CA LYS A 3 14.07 -9.99 28.52
C LYS A 3 14.73 -11.07 27.65
N PRO A 4 15.60 -11.94 28.22
CA PRO A 4 16.06 -13.13 27.52
C PRO A 4 14.86 -13.95 27.01
N GLY A 5 14.93 -14.50 25.80
CA GLY A 5 13.85 -15.28 25.20
C GLY A 5 12.62 -14.48 24.72
N ALA A 6 12.62 -13.15 24.79
CA ALA A 6 11.53 -12.36 24.26
C ALA A 6 11.53 -12.40 22.71
N ILE A 7 10.35 -12.61 22.12
CA ILE A 7 10.16 -12.53 20.68
C ILE A 7 10.29 -11.07 20.23
N LEU A 8 11.03 -10.85 19.16
CA LEU A 8 11.22 -9.56 18.51
C LEU A 8 10.34 -9.47 17.26
N ALA A 9 9.31 -8.63 17.31
CA ALA A 9 8.38 -8.51 16.20
C ALA A 9 8.51 -7.15 15.50
N SER A 10 8.64 -7.15 14.17
CA SER A 10 8.64 -5.94 13.36
C SER A 10 7.29 -5.77 12.64
N ASN A 11 6.71 -4.57 12.68
CA ASN A 11 5.51 -4.22 11.93
C ASN A 11 5.86 -3.62 10.54
N THR A 12 7.03 -3.90 10.01
CA THR A 12 7.37 -3.43 8.67
C THR A 12 6.37 -3.94 7.63
N SER A 13 6.09 -3.12 6.62
CA SER A 13 5.25 -3.48 5.48
C SER A 13 6.05 -3.90 4.25
N THR A 14 7.35 -3.58 4.19
CA THR A 14 8.18 -3.73 2.98
C THR A 14 9.64 -4.08 3.25
N LEU A 15 10.14 -3.85 4.47
CA LEU A 15 11.54 -4.15 4.77
C LEU A 15 11.77 -5.67 4.88
N ASP A 16 12.97 -6.09 4.53
CA ASP A 16 13.39 -7.48 4.62
C ASP A 16 13.53 -7.91 6.09
N VAL A 17 12.63 -8.80 6.53
CA VAL A 17 12.62 -9.33 7.90
C VAL A 17 13.87 -10.16 8.21
N ASN A 18 14.50 -10.80 7.20
CA ASN A 18 15.76 -11.53 7.39
C ASN A 18 16.89 -10.54 7.69
N ALA A 19 16.97 -9.43 6.96
CA ALA A 19 17.96 -8.39 7.24
C ALA A 19 17.77 -7.81 8.66
N ILE A 20 16.51 -7.55 9.06
CA ILE A 20 16.20 -7.09 10.42
C ILE A 20 16.66 -8.12 11.46
N ALA A 21 16.44 -9.41 11.22
CA ALA A 21 16.83 -10.49 12.13
C ALA A 21 18.36 -10.53 12.35
N HIS A 22 19.13 -10.32 11.30
CA HIS A 22 20.59 -10.35 11.36
C HIS A 22 21.23 -9.14 12.07
N PHE A 23 20.48 -8.10 12.41
CA PHE A 23 20.94 -7.07 13.35
C PHE A 23 20.94 -7.55 14.81
N THR A 24 20.40 -8.74 15.10
CA THR A 24 20.32 -9.29 16.45
C THR A 24 21.21 -10.52 16.61
N GLN A 25 21.60 -10.85 17.86
CA GLN A 25 22.33 -12.08 18.19
C GLN A 25 21.42 -13.32 18.24
N ARG A 26 20.14 -13.17 17.95
CA ARG A 26 19.13 -14.23 18.03
C ARG A 26 18.08 -14.10 16.91
N PRO A 27 18.50 -14.30 15.66
CA PRO A 27 17.62 -14.18 14.51
C PRO A 27 16.43 -15.13 14.54
N GLN A 28 16.55 -16.27 15.25
CA GLN A 28 15.47 -17.24 15.43
C GLN A 28 14.28 -16.69 16.22
N ASP A 29 14.49 -15.65 17.04
CA ASP A 29 13.43 -15.01 17.83
C ASP A 29 12.74 -13.85 17.09
N VAL A 30 13.13 -13.59 15.85
CA VAL A 30 12.60 -12.46 15.04
C VAL A 30 11.52 -12.93 14.09
N VAL A 31 10.43 -12.14 14.01
CA VAL A 31 9.29 -12.39 13.13
C VAL A 31 8.67 -11.07 12.65
N GLY A 32 8.08 -11.05 11.48
CA GLY A 32 7.23 -9.93 11.05
C GLY A 32 5.79 -10.10 11.53
N LEU A 33 5.20 -9.03 12.07
CA LEU A 33 3.77 -8.96 12.40
C LEU A 33 3.20 -7.70 11.74
N HIS A 34 2.82 -7.82 10.48
CA HIS A 34 2.33 -6.71 9.69
C HIS A 34 0.82 -6.52 9.88
N PHE A 35 0.46 -5.47 10.62
CA PHE A 35 -0.91 -5.02 10.81
C PHE A 35 -1.30 -4.02 9.73
N PHE A 36 -2.55 -4.10 9.27
CA PHE A 36 -3.11 -3.11 8.37
C PHE A 36 -3.76 -1.97 9.16
N SER A 37 -3.60 -0.74 8.66
CA SER A 37 -4.13 0.45 9.32
C SER A 37 -5.62 0.67 8.96
N PRO A 38 -6.47 1.05 9.94
CA PRO A 38 -6.20 1.13 11.38
C PRO A 38 -6.18 -0.25 12.06
N ALA A 39 -5.13 -0.52 12.82
CA ALA A 39 -4.86 -1.87 13.34
C ALA A 39 -5.95 -2.43 14.28
N ASN A 40 -6.71 -1.56 14.95
CA ASN A 40 -7.81 -1.96 15.82
C ASN A 40 -9.06 -2.38 15.04
N VAL A 41 -9.22 -1.96 13.77
CA VAL A 41 -10.37 -2.24 12.90
C VAL A 41 -10.07 -3.37 11.92
N MET A 42 -8.92 -3.29 11.24
CA MET A 42 -8.54 -4.24 10.19
C MET A 42 -8.22 -5.61 10.78
N LYS A 43 -8.88 -6.65 10.26
CA LYS A 43 -8.78 -8.01 10.82
C LYS A 43 -7.54 -8.77 10.36
N LEU A 44 -7.02 -8.48 9.17
CA LEU A 44 -5.87 -9.17 8.61
C LEU A 44 -4.59 -8.86 9.40
N LEU A 45 -3.82 -9.91 9.70
CA LEU A 45 -2.47 -9.86 10.22
C LEU A 45 -1.58 -10.78 9.38
N GLU A 46 -0.62 -10.24 8.68
CA GLU A 46 0.40 -11.03 8.00
C GLU A 46 1.50 -11.39 9.00
N VAL A 47 1.68 -12.68 9.23
CA VAL A 47 2.77 -13.23 10.05
C VAL A 47 3.90 -13.59 9.11
N VAL A 48 4.93 -12.76 9.06
CA VAL A 48 6.04 -12.90 8.10
C VAL A 48 7.14 -13.76 8.73
N ARG A 49 7.25 -14.98 8.22
CA ARG A 49 8.27 -15.93 8.65
C ARG A 49 9.60 -15.63 7.97
N GLY A 50 10.60 -15.23 8.75
CA GLY A 50 11.99 -15.14 8.29
C GLY A 50 12.62 -16.52 8.10
N ALA A 51 13.76 -16.57 7.43
CA ALA A 51 14.49 -17.80 7.16
C ALA A 51 14.87 -18.54 8.45
N ASP A 52 15.26 -17.79 9.47
CA ASP A 52 15.72 -18.33 10.75
C ASP A 52 14.63 -18.40 11.83
N THR A 53 13.44 -17.83 11.57
CA THR A 53 12.35 -17.76 12.57
C THR A 53 11.99 -19.15 13.09
N ALA A 54 12.13 -19.36 14.40
CA ALA A 54 11.89 -20.66 15.04
C ALA A 54 10.40 -21.06 15.02
N LYS A 55 10.15 -22.38 15.04
CA LYS A 55 8.78 -22.92 14.97
C LYS A 55 7.93 -22.56 16.18
N ASP A 56 8.52 -22.50 17.36
CA ASP A 56 7.84 -22.12 18.61
C ASP A 56 7.50 -20.63 18.65
N VAL A 57 8.34 -19.77 18.05
CA VAL A 57 8.03 -18.36 17.79
C VAL A 57 6.80 -18.24 16.89
N MET A 58 6.78 -18.98 15.79
CA MET A 58 5.62 -19.01 14.88
C MET A 58 4.35 -19.48 15.60
N ALA A 59 4.42 -20.57 16.35
CA ALA A 59 3.28 -21.10 17.12
C ALA A 59 2.76 -20.06 18.13
N THR A 60 3.68 -19.39 18.82
CA THR A 60 3.35 -18.36 19.81
C THR A 60 2.64 -17.17 19.17
N VAL A 61 3.18 -16.60 18.08
CA VAL A 61 2.57 -15.44 17.43
C VAL A 61 1.22 -15.77 16.77
N MET A 62 1.05 -16.98 16.23
CA MET A 62 -0.26 -17.44 15.74
C MET A 62 -1.29 -17.54 16.88
N SER A 63 -0.88 -18.01 18.05
CA SER A 63 -1.74 -18.03 19.25
C SER A 63 -2.10 -16.61 19.70
N VAL A 64 -1.13 -15.69 19.71
CA VAL A 64 -1.36 -14.27 20.02
C VAL A 64 -2.35 -13.66 19.03
N ALA A 65 -2.16 -13.87 17.73
CA ALA A 65 -3.06 -13.37 16.69
C ALA A 65 -4.51 -13.81 16.93
N LYS A 66 -4.72 -15.07 17.28
CA LYS A 66 -6.06 -15.60 17.65
C LYS A 66 -6.63 -14.90 18.88
N LYS A 67 -5.83 -14.70 19.93
CA LYS A 67 -6.26 -14.01 21.17
C LYS A 67 -6.69 -12.57 20.92
N ILE A 68 -5.98 -11.86 20.04
CA ILE A 68 -6.34 -10.47 19.66
C ILE A 68 -7.36 -10.40 18.50
N LYS A 69 -7.99 -11.53 18.19
CA LYS A 69 -9.08 -11.66 17.19
C LYS A 69 -8.68 -11.22 15.77
N LYS A 70 -7.44 -11.50 15.37
CA LYS A 70 -6.94 -11.30 14.01
C LYS A 70 -7.11 -12.54 13.16
N THR A 71 -7.33 -12.35 11.87
CA THR A 71 -7.19 -13.38 10.85
C THR A 71 -5.73 -13.41 10.43
N ALA A 72 -4.96 -14.33 10.99
CA ALA A 72 -3.54 -14.45 10.71
C ALA A 72 -3.29 -15.28 9.46
N VAL A 73 -2.43 -14.76 8.57
CA VAL A 73 -1.95 -15.46 7.38
C VAL A 73 -0.43 -15.47 7.41
N VAL A 74 0.18 -16.64 7.25
CA VAL A 74 1.63 -16.77 7.21
C VAL A 74 2.13 -16.44 5.82
N SER A 75 3.09 -15.52 5.72
CA SER A 75 3.84 -15.21 4.50
C SER A 75 5.33 -15.48 4.66
N GLY A 76 6.03 -15.67 3.55
CA GLY A 76 7.49 -15.59 3.50
C GLY A 76 7.95 -14.14 3.38
N VAL A 77 9.27 -13.94 3.47
CA VAL A 77 9.90 -12.64 3.26
C VAL A 77 9.93 -12.32 1.77
N CYS A 78 9.21 -11.28 1.39
CA CYS A 78 9.27 -10.67 0.06
C CYS A 78 8.72 -9.25 0.16
N ASP A 79 9.12 -8.40 -0.76
CA ASP A 79 8.69 -7.01 -0.78
C ASP A 79 7.16 -6.88 -0.94
N GLY A 80 6.51 -6.26 0.06
CA GLY A 80 5.06 -6.08 0.13
C GLY A 80 4.28 -7.32 0.57
N PHE A 81 4.95 -8.38 0.98
CA PHE A 81 4.37 -9.65 1.47
C PHE A 81 3.25 -10.18 0.56
N ILE A 82 2.03 -10.38 1.07
CA ILE A 82 0.88 -10.84 0.27
C ILE A 82 0.00 -9.65 -0.12
N GLY A 83 -0.51 -8.90 0.85
CA GLY A 83 -1.51 -7.86 0.62
C GLY A 83 -0.99 -6.70 -0.20
N ASN A 84 0.16 -6.14 0.16
CA ASN A 84 0.73 -5.02 -0.57
C ASN A 84 1.17 -5.40 -1.99
N ARG A 85 1.62 -6.64 -2.23
CA ARG A 85 1.91 -7.13 -3.59
C ARG A 85 0.65 -7.14 -4.47
N MET A 86 -0.48 -7.58 -3.92
CA MET A 86 -1.76 -7.56 -4.64
C MET A 86 -2.23 -6.12 -4.89
N ILE A 87 -2.14 -5.27 -3.87
CA ILE A 87 -2.52 -3.85 -3.95
C ILE A 87 -1.65 -3.11 -4.97
N GLU A 88 -0.36 -3.39 -5.03
CA GLU A 88 0.54 -2.78 -6.02
C GLU A 88 0.09 -3.05 -7.46
N GLN A 89 -0.21 -4.31 -7.80
CA GLN A 89 -0.69 -4.67 -9.13
C GLN A 89 -2.05 -4.03 -9.43
N TYR A 90 -2.95 -4.07 -8.46
CA TYR A 90 -4.27 -3.46 -8.56
C TYR A 90 -4.19 -1.95 -8.82
N SER A 91 -3.40 -1.22 -8.04
CA SER A 91 -3.22 0.23 -8.19
C SER A 91 -2.51 0.59 -9.49
N ARG A 92 -1.57 -0.23 -9.94
CA ARG A 92 -0.86 -0.06 -11.20
C ARG A 92 -1.80 -0.14 -12.41
N GLN A 93 -2.68 -1.14 -12.42
CA GLN A 93 -3.71 -1.27 -13.47
C GLN A 93 -4.71 -0.11 -13.44
N ALA A 94 -5.12 0.34 -12.26
CA ALA A 94 -5.98 1.52 -12.13
C ALA A 94 -5.33 2.77 -12.72
N GLY A 95 -4.02 2.95 -12.53
CA GLY A 95 -3.26 4.05 -13.14
C GLY A 95 -3.28 4.02 -14.68
N PHE A 96 -3.15 2.84 -15.29
CA PHE A 96 -3.25 2.71 -16.76
C PHE A 96 -4.65 3.05 -17.27
N LEU A 97 -5.72 2.69 -16.55
CA LEU A 97 -7.08 3.09 -16.92
C LEU A 97 -7.25 4.61 -16.96
N ILE A 98 -6.57 5.36 -16.08
CA ILE A 98 -6.55 6.83 -16.12
C ILE A 98 -5.88 7.31 -17.41
N GLU A 99 -4.75 6.75 -17.80
CA GLU A 99 -4.07 7.08 -19.06
C GLU A 99 -4.92 6.73 -20.28
N GLU A 100 -5.76 5.69 -20.20
CA GLU A 100 -6.69 5.28 -21.27
C GLU A 100 -7.95 6.17 -21.35
N GLY A 101 -8.15 7.08 -20.40
CA GLY A 101 -9.21 8.09 -20.46
C GLY A 101 -10.28 8.01 -19.38
N CYS A 102 -10.18 7.05 -18.44
CA CYS A 102 -11.06 7.03 -17.27
C CYS A 102 -10.74 8.18 -16.32
N THR A 103 -11.76 8.65 -15.61
CA THR A 103 -11.55 9.53 -14.44
C THR A 103 -11.34 8.69 -13.17
N PRO A 104 -10.68 9.26 -12.13
CA PRO A 104 -10.58 8.59 -10.83
C PRO A 104 -11.94 8.14 -10.29
N GLN A 105 -12.97 8.98 -10.46
CA GLN A 105 -14.33 8.72 -10.01
C GLN A 105 -14.98 7.52 -10.72
N GLN A 106 -14.73 7.37 -12.03
CA GLN A 106 -15.26 6.23 -12.81
C GLN A 106 -14.66 4.91 -12.32
N VAL A 107 -13.34 4.89 -12.12
CA VAL A 107 -12.63 3.68 -11.66
C VAL A 107 -13.05 3.33 -10.22
N ASP A 108 -13.08 4.31 -9.31
CA ASP A 108 -13.47 4.09 -7.92
C ASP A 108 -14.91 3.57 -7.82
N LYS A 109 -15.88 4.22 -8.49
CA LYS A 109 -17.28 3.77 -8.52
C LYS A 109 -17.44 2.37 -9.12
N ALA A 110 -16.72 2.05 -10.17
CA ALA A 110 -16.78 0.70 -10.77
C ALA A 110 -16.32 -0.37 -9.78
N ARG A 111 -15.26 -0.10 -9.01
CA ARG A 111 -14.74 -1.02 -8.01
C ARG A 111 -15.64 -1.14 -6.79
N GLU A 112 -16.19 -0.04 -6.31
CA GLU A 112 -17.16 -0.03 -5.22
C GLU A 112 -18.44 -0.79 -5.61
N LYS A 113 -18.94 -0.59 -6.83
CA LYS A 113 -20.07 -1.36 -7.38
C LYS A 113 -19.79 -2.87 -7.48
N PHE A 114 -18.54 -3.24 -7.75
CA PHE A 114 -18.10 -4.65 -7.77
C PHE A 114 -18.06 -5.28 -6.37
N GLY A 115 -18.06 -4.47 -5.30
CA GLY A 115 -18.09 -4.94 -3.91
C GLY A 115 -16.85 -4.60 -3.08
N PHE A 116 -15.94 -3.78 -3.57
CA PHE A 116 -14.86 -3.23 -2.76
C PHE A 116 -15.40 -2.13 -1.85
N ALA A 117 -14.88 -2.07 -0.62
CA ALA A 117 -15.26 -1.02 0.33
C ALA A 117 -14.85 0.39 -0.13
N MET A 118 -13.83 0.49 -0.98
CA MET A 118 -13.26 1.74 -1.47
C MET A 118 -12.52 1.50 -2.79
N GLY A 119 -12.61 2.46 -3.70
CA GLY A 119 -11.84 2.42 -4.93
C GLY A 119 -10.36 2.76 -4.72
N PRO A 120 -9.50 2.47 -5.72
CA PRO A 120 -8.03 2.57 -5.59
C PRO A 120 -7.54 4.00 -5.34
N PHE A 121 -8.17 5.00 -5.93
CA PHE A 121 -7.75 6.39 -5.80
C PHE A 121 -8.15 7.00 -4.46
N ARG A 122 -9.35 6.69 -3.97
CA ARG A 122 -9.77 7.04 -2.61
C ARG A 122 -8.91 6.33 -1.55
N MET A 123 -8.55 5.06 -1.81
CA MET A 123 -7.65 4.31 -0.95
C MET A 123 -6.24 4.92 -0.91
N GLY A 124 -5.72 5.34 -2.07
CA GLY A 124 -4.45 6.06 -2.17
C GLY A 124 -4.45 7.37 -1.38
N ASP A 125 -5.52 8.16 -1.51
CA ASP A 125 -5.69 9.41 -0.77
C ASP A 125 -5.79 9.20 0.76
N LEU A 126 -6.43 8.11 1.19
CA LEU A 126 -6.53 7.76 2.60
C LEU A 126 -5.17 7.32 3.17
N ALA A 127 -4.42 6.50 2.43
CA ALA A 127 -3.11 5.99 2.85
C ALA A 127 -2.01 7.06 2.80
N GLY A 128 -2.12 7.98 1.85
CA GLY A 128 -1.12 8.98 1.51
C GLY A 128 -0.35 8.62 0.23
N ASN A 129 -0.55 9.42 -0.81
CA ASN A 129 0.05 9.18 -2.14
C ASN A 129 1.59 9.30 -2.13
N ASP A 130 2.16 10.07 -1.21
CA ASP A 130 3.61 10.20 -0.98
C ASP A 130 4.27 8.86 -0.61
N ILE A 131 3.58 7.98 0.12
CA ILE A 131 4.07 6.63 0.46
C ILE A 131 4.22 5.81 -0.82
N GLY A 132 3.16 5.77 -1.65
CA GLY A 132 3.20 5.09 -2.94
C GLY A 132 4.26 5.68 -3.88
N TRP A 133 4.46 7.00 -3.84
CA TRP A 133 5.49 7.68 -4.62
C TRP A 133 6.91 7.29 -4.19
N ALA A 134 7.17 7.21 -2.89
CA ALA A 134 8.46 6.74 -2.36
C ALA A 134 8.75 5.29 -2.80
N ILE A 135 7.73 4.41 -2.77
CA ILE A 135 7.85 3.03 -3.24
C ILE A 135 8.16 3.00 -4.74
N ARG A 136 7.44 3.77 -5.59
CA ARG A 136 7.69 3.82 -7.04
C ARG A 136 9.09 4.34 -7.37
N LYS A 137 9.56 5.41 -6.68
CA LYS A 137 10.93 5.92 -6.87
C LYS A 137 11.98 4.83 -6.62
N ARG A 138 11.82 4.03 -5.58
CA ARG A 138 12.68 2.86 -5.32
C ARG A 138 12.55 1.82 -6.43
N ARG A 139 11.31 1.49 -6.85
CA ARG A 139 11.03 0.52 -7.90
C ARG A 139 11.62 0.89 -9.25
N TYR A 140 11.66 2.15 -9.60
CA TYR A 140 12.31 2.61 -10.85
C TYR A 140 13.79 2.26 -10.90
N LEU A 141 14.45 2.20 -9.75
CA LEU A 141 15.86 1.79 -9.64
C LEU A 141 16.03 0.26 -9.59
N GLU A 142 15.19 -0.42 -8.78
CA GLU A 142 15.30 -1.85 -8.54
C GLU A 142 14.72 -2.71 -9.68
N LYS A 143 13.71 -2.19 -10.37
CA LYS A 143 12.93 -2.90 -11.42
C LYS A 143 12.62 -1.96 -12.59
N PRO A 144 13.63 -1.52 -13.37
CA PRO A 144 13.45 -0.52 -14.42
C PRO A 144 12.47 -0.93 -15.52
N ASP A 145 12.31 -2.24 -15.75
CA ASP A 145 11.37 -2.78 -16.74
C ASP A 145 9.91 -2.76 -16.28
N MET A 146 9.66 -2.52 -14.98
CA MET A 146 8.31 -2.44 -14.44
C MET A 146 7.68 -1.09 -14.75
N LYS A 147 6.70 -1.09 -15.64
CA LYS A 147 6.00 0.15 -16.03
C LYS A 147 4.93 0.54 -15.01
N TYR A 148 4.86 1.83 -14.74
CA TYR A 148 3.81 2.50 -13.97
C TYR A 148 3.26 3.67 -14.78
N SER A 149 1.99 3.99 -14.57
CA SER A 149 1.45 5.27 -15.00
C SER A 149 2.16 6.40 -14.27
N LYS A 150 2.53 7.47 -15.01
CA LYS A 150 3.16 8.65 -14.44
C LYS A 150 2.17 9.60 -13.76
N THR A 151 0.88 9.40 -13.95
CA THR A 151 -0.16 10.28 -13.39
C THR A 151 -0.08 10.40 -11.87
N ALA A 152 0.24 9.30 -11.17
CA ALA A 152 0.40 9.32 -9.72
C ALA A 152 1.69 10.03 -9.25
N ASP A 153 2.72 10.07 -10.07
CA ASP A 153 3.94 10.83 -9.79
C ASP A 153 3.67 12.32 -9.98
N LEU A 154 3.06 12.71 -11.10
CA LEU A 154 2.64 14.08 -11.38
C LEU A 154 1.72 14.63 -10.29
N LEU A 155 0.77 13.82 -9.81
CA LEU A 155 -0.09 14.18 -8.68
C LEU A 155 0.72 14.57 -7.45
N CYS A 156 1.74 13.76 -7.12
CA CYS A 156 2.62 14.03 -5.98
C CYS A 156 3.53 15.24 -6.20
N GLU A 157 3.98 15.48 -7.42
CA GLU A 157 4.76 16.69 -7.80
C GLU A 157 3.93 17.97 -7.60
N MET A 158 2.60 17.90 -7.76
CA MET A 158 1.66 18.99 -7.43
C MET A 158 1.44 19.15 -5.91
N GLY A 159 2.11 18.36 -5.05
CA GLY A 159 1.92 18.37 -3.60
C GLY A 159 0.57 17.80 -3.15
N ARG A 160 -0.08 16.98 -3.96
CA ARG A 160 -1.38 16.38 -3.68
C ARG A 160 -1.21 15.01 -3.04
N PHE A 161 -0.94 15.00 -1.71
CA PHE A 161 -0.58 13.79 -0.96
C PHE A 161 -1.75 13.03 -0.33
N GLY A 162 -2.99 13.44 -0.59
CA GLY A 162 -4.20 12.79 -0.10
C GLY A 162 -4.87 13.53 1.06
N GLN A 163 -5.71 12.82 1.81
CA GLN A 163 -6.54 13.41 2.88
C GLN A 163 -5.73 14.20 3.92
N LYS A 164 -4.56 13.72 4.29
CA LYS A 164 -3.68 14.40 5.26
C LYS A 164 -3.22 15.80 4.80
N ALA A 165 -3.19 16.02 3.49
CA ALA A 165 -2.84 17.31 2.87
C ALA A 165 -4.08 18.09 2.41
N GLY A 166 -5.28 17.60 2.68
CA GLY A 166 -6.55 18.16 2.20
C GLY A 166 -6.78 17.99 0.70
N LYS A 167 -5.82 17.42 -0.04
CA LYS A 167 -5.87 17.22 -1.50
C LYS A 167 -5.04 16.03 -1.94
N GLY A 168 -5.60 15.23 -2.84
CA GLY A 168 -4.99 14.08 -3.48
C GLY A 168 -5.56 13.92 -4.88
N TRP A 169 -6.01 12.73 -5.25
CA TRP A 169 -6.85 12.51 -6.44
C TRP A 169 -8.16 13.29 -6.36
N TYR A 170 -8.60 13.55 -5.13
CA TYR A 170 -9.78 14.33 -4.78
C TYR A 170 -9.39 15.49 -3.88
N ASP A 171 -10.29 16.46 -3.74
CA ASP A 171 -10.20 17.50 -2.73
C ASP A 171 -11.00 17.09 -1.49
N TYR A 172 -10.56 17.53 -0.31
CA TYR A 172 -11.17 17.22 0.98
C TYR A 172 -11.36 18.49 1.80
N LEU A 173 -12.56 18.68 2.31
CA LEU A 173 -12.82 19.76 3.26
C LEU A 173 -12.26 19.43 4.64
N PRO A 174 -11.79 20.42 5.42
CA PRO A 174 -11.30 20.21 6.78
C PRO A 174 -12.30 19.42 7.63
N GLY A 175 -11.84 18.33 8.26
CA GLY A 175 -12.66 17.47 9.11
C GLY A 175 -13.65 16.56 8.38
N LYS A 176 -13.72 16.61 7.05
CA LYS A 176 -14.58 15.73 6.24
C LYS A 176 -13.77 14.70 5.46
N ARG A 177 -14.40 13.56 5.17
CA ARG A 177 -13.80 12.46 4.39
C ARG A 177 -14.44 12.30 3.00
N ASP A 178 -15.38 13.18 2.67
CA ASP A 178 -16.06 13.15 1.37
C ASP A 178 -15.07 13.54 0.28
N ALA A 179 -14.93 12.66 -0.72
CA ALA A 179 -14.06 12.88 -1.86
C ALA A 179 -14.76 13.78 -2.88
N ILE A 180 -14.21 14.95 -3.12
CA ILE A 180 -14.74 15.95 -4.06
C ILE A 180 -13.92 15.87 -5.35
N ALA A 181 -14.57 15.71 -6.49
CA ALA A 181 -13.91 15.71 -7.80
C ALA A 181 -13.12 17.01 -8.00
N CYS A 182 -11.91 16.89 -8.54
CA CYS A 182 -11.00 18.01 -8.72
C CYS A 182 -10.67 18.21 -10.20
N LYS A 183 -11.08 19.36 -10.75
CA LYS A 183 -10.82 19.69 -12.15
C LYS A 183 -9.32 19.80 -12.46
N GLU A 184 -8.52 20.32 -11.55
CA GLU A 184 -7.06 20.42 -11.73
C GLU A 184 -6.42 19.04 -11.97
N VAL A 185 -6.90 17.99 -11.27
CA VAL A 185 -6.43 16.61 -11.45
C VAL A 185 -6.90 16.07 -12.81
N GLU A 186 -8.13 16.35 -13.22
CA GLU A 186 -8.63 15.94 -14.52
C GLU A 186 -7.84 16.59 -15.65
N ASP A 187 -7.57 17.89 -15.56
CA ASP A 187 -6.78 18.65 -16.54
C ASP A 187 -5.34 18.11 -16.61
N MET A 188 -4.70 17.80 -15.48
CA MET A 188 -3.38 17.18 -15.42
C MET A 188 -3.35 15.83 -16.13
N VAL A 189 -4.35 14.98 -15.88
CA VAL A 189 -4.46 13.65 -16.53
C VAL A 189 -4.65 13.81 -18.04
N ILE A 190 -5.51 14.73 -18.48
CA ILE A 190 -5.75 15.01 -19.90
C ILE A 190 -4.46 15.48 -20.59
N ALA A 191 -3.75 16.44 -19.98
CA ALA A 191 -2.49 16.96 -20.51
C ALA A 191 -1.44 15.85 -20.63
N HIS A 192 -1.27 15.03 -19.58
CA HIS A 192 -0.33 13.90 -19.62
C HIS A 192 -0.67 12.89 -20.71
N ARG A 193 -1.94 12.52 -20.86
CA ARG A 193 -2.40 11.61 -21.91
C ARG A 193 -2.09 12.15 -23.30
N GLN A 194 -2.25 13.46 -23.53
CA GLN A 194 -1.90 14.10 -24.79
C GLN A 194 -0.41 13.97 -25.11
N THR A 195 0.48 14.09 -24.10
CA THR A 195 1.91 13.90 -24.31
C THR A 195 2.27 12.46 -24.70
N LEU A 196 1.45 11.49 -24.33
CA LEU A 196 1.60 10.09 -24.69
C LEU A 196 0.97 9.75 -26.06
N GLY A 197 0.26 10.68 -26.70
CA GLY A 197 -0.46 10.42 -27.94
C GLY A 197 -1.64 9.44 -27.78
N ILE A 198 -2.15 9.25 -26.56
CA ILE A 198 -3.24 8.33 -26.27
C ILE A 198 -4.59 9.06 -26.40
N SER A 199 -5.45 8.56 -27.28
CA SER A 199 -6.84 9.01 -27.38
C SER A 199 -7.68 8.39 -26.27
N ALA A 200 -8.61 9.19 -25.70
CA ALA A 200 -9.55 8.64 -24.72
C ALA A 200 -10.41 7.54 -25.36
N ARG A 201 -10.55 6.42 -24.71
CA ARG A 201 -11.56 5.43 -25.09
C ARG A 201 -12.96 6.00 -24.81
N LYS A 202 -13.85 5.82 -25.77
CA LYS A 202 -15.27 6.21 -25.65
C LYS A 202 -16.04 5.23 -24.78
#